data_d501f7eeade9567c68241517a9e255c8
#
_entry.id   d501f7eeade9567c68241517a9e255c8
#
_cell.length_a   1.000
_cell.length_b   1.000
_cell.length_c   1.000
_cell.angle_alpha   90.00
_cell.angle_beta   90.00
_cell.angle_gamma   90.00
#
_symmetry.space_group_name_H-M   'P 1'
#
loop_
_entity.id
_entity.type
_entity.pdbx_description
1 polymer ?
#
loop_
_entity_poly.entity_id
_entity_poly.type
_entity_poly.pdbx_seq_one_letter_code
_entity_poly.pdbx_strand_id
1 'polypeptide(L)'
;MKEKFVSIIFKSTPKDSVINMLGDFLKGLLGNYINPIYKESVLTVFFDAESEIDFEEIIQSLNEDFYLTAILFESGILYSGTNKNEYLSYIAENKNKLLETNKLYIAEADLIKFKIISNIVIKNILKEYYEDYQMKNVIKTYLDCNMNISQAASKLYMHRNTVMNKIDKFILNTGYDIKKFKNAFIIYHII
;
A
#
# COMPACT_ATOMS: atom_id res chain seq x y z
N MET A 1 -13.50 2.84 -11.14
CA MET A 1 -12.89 1.54 -10.78
C MET A 1 -11.73 1.83 -9.85
N LYS A 2 -11.74 1.29 -8.66
CA LYS A 2 -10.65 1.43 -7.69
C LYS A 2 -9.67 0.29 -7.93
N GLU A 3 -8.47 0.59 -8.35
CA GLU A 3 -7.48 -0.39 -8.78
C GLU A 3 -6.42 -0.60 -7.71
N LYS A 4 -5.99 -1.83 -7.53
CA LYS A 4 -4.81 -2.27 -6.76
C LYS A 4 -3.90 -3.11 -7.66
N PHE A 5 -2.73 -3.45 -7.16
CA PHE A 5 -1.91 -4.53 -7.73
C PHE A 5 -1.33 -5.42 -6.63
N VAL A 6 -1.05 -6.66 -7.01
CA VAL A 6 -0.23 -7.58 -6.22
C VAL A 6 1.02 -7.94 -7.01
N SER A 7 2.12 -8.12 -6.29
CA SER A 7 3.40 -8.55 -6.85
C SER A 7 3.93 -9.77 -6.09
N ILE A 8 4.11 -10.90 -6.78
CA ILE A 8 4.84 -12.05 -6.25
C ILE A 8 6.32 -11.80 -6.53
N ILE A 9 7.12 -11.73 -5.48
CA ILE A 9 8.55 -11.44 -5.51
C ILE A 9 9.29 -12.73 -5.21
N PHE A 10 10.03 -13.24 -6.18
CA PHE A 10 10.75 -14.51 -6.08
C PHE A 10 12.17 -14.30 -5.57
N LYS A 11 12.61 -15.16 -4.64
CA LYS A 11 13.99 -15.17 -4.16
C LYS A 11 14.96 -15.66 -5.23
N SER A 12 14.52 -16.61 -6.05
CA SER A 12 15.25 -17.13 -7.23
C SER A 12 14.34 -17.11 -8.44
N THR A 13 14.87 -16.87 -9.62
CA THR A 13 14.10 -16.83 -10.86
C THR A 13 13.41 -18.17 -11.11
N PRO A 14 12.06 -18.24 -11.12
CA PRO A 14 11.33 -19.45 -11.41
C PRO A 14 11.42 -19.80 -12.90
N LYS A 15 11.06 -21.03 -13.26
CA LYS A 15 10.93 -21.46 -14.66
C LYS A 15 9.75 -20.72 -15.33
N ASP A 16 9.83 -20.47 -16.63
CA ASP A 16 8.77 -19.81 -17.40
C ASP A 16 7.41 -20.51 -17.28
N SER A 17 7.41 -21.84 -17.21
CA SER A 17 6.18 -22.63 -17.00
C SER A 17 5.49 -22.27 -15.66
N VAL A 18 6.26 -22.03 -14.61
CA VAL A 18 5.72 -21.62 -13.29
C VAL A 18 5.19 -20.20 -13.35
N ILE A 19 5.90 -19.30 -14.02
CA ILE A 19 5.45 -17.91 -14.19
C ILE A 19 4.10 -17.86 -14.93
N ASN A 20 3.98 -18.59 -16.04
CA ASN A 20 2.75 -18.65 -16.83
C ASN A 20 1.58 -19.22 -16.01
N MET A 21 1.81 -20.31 -15.30
CA MET A 21 0.80 -20.95 -14.46
C MET A 21 0.33 -20.03 -13.34
N LEU A 22 1.24 -19.36 -12.63
CA LEU A 22 0.91 -18.37 -11.59
C LEU A 22 0.18 -17.17 -12.18
N GLY A 23 0.57 -16.72 -13.36
CA GLY A 23 -0.13 -15.67 -14.08
C GLY A 23 -1.57 -16.03 -14.39
N ASP A 24 -1.83 -17.25 -14.88
CA ASP A 24 -3.17 -17.74 -15.19
C ASP A 24 -3.99 -17.98 -13.91
N PHE A 25 -3.36 -18.51 -12.85
CA PHE A 25 -4.00 -18.64 -11.54
C PHE A 25 -4.46 -17.28 -10.99
N LEU A 26 -3.58 -16.27 -10.99
CA LEU A 26 -3.92 -14.93 -10.52
C LEU A 26 -4.99 -14.27 -11.38
N LYS A 27 -4.98 -14.48 -12.71
CA LYS A 27 -6.06 -14.01 -13.59
C LYS A 27 -7.41 -14.63 -13.23
N GLY A 28 -7.43 -15.94 -13.00
CA GLY A 28 -8.64 -16.65 -12.60
C GLY A 28 -9.19 -16.15 -11.27
N LEU A 29 -8.31 -15.86 -10.32
CA LEU A 29 -8.67 -15.40 -8.98
C LEU A 29 -9.14 -13.93 -8.96
N LEU A 30 -8.44 -13.06 -9.69
CA LEU A 30 -8.61 -11.60 -9.63
C LEU A 30 -9.52 -11.04 -10.73
N GLY A 31 -9.96 -11.91 -11.64
CA GLY A 31 -10.71 -11.50 -12.83
C GLY A 31 -9.80 -11.16 -14.02
N ASN A 32 -10.31 -11.35 -15.24
CA ASN A 32 -9.53 -11.33 -16.49
C ASN A 32 -9.10 -9.94 -16.97
N TYR A 33 -8.91 -8.95 -16.08
CA TYR A 33 -8.82 -7.56 -16.51
C TYR A 33 -7.44 -7.11 -17.00
N ILE A 34 -6.33 -7.73 -16.56
CA ILE A 34 -5.00 -7.27 -17.00
C ILE A 34 -4.04 -8.45 -17.14
N ASN A 35 -3.23 -8.43 -18.21
CA ASN A 35 -2.17 -9.41 -18.39
C ASN A 35 -1.12 -9.29 -17.29
N PRO A 36 -0.69 -10.40 -16.68
CA PRO A 36 0.41 -10.41 -15.72
C PRO A 36 1.68 -9.83 -16.35
N ILE A 37 2.38 -9.01 -15.57
CA ILE A 37 3.66 -8.41 -15.96
C ILE A 37 4.76 -9.14 -15.19
N TYR A 38 5.68 -9.81 -15.89
CA TYR A 38 6.86 -10.41 -15.26
C TYR A 38 8.11 -9.63 -15.63
N LYS A 39 8.82 -9.13 -14.64
CA LYS A 39 10.06 -8.40 -14.80
C LYS A 39 10.94 -8.55 -13.56
N GLU A 40 12.24 -8.81 -13.73
CA GLU A 40 13.25 -8.82 -12.67
C GLU A 40 12.91 -9.74 -11.46
N SER A 41 12.35 -10.93 -11.74
CA SER A 41 11.86 -11.87 -10.72
C SER A 41 10.68 -11.35 -9.89
N VAL A 42 9.88 -10.47 -10.46
CA VAL A 42 8.63 -9.97 -9.89
C VAL A 42 7.49 -10.19 -10.88
N LEU A 43 6.46 -10.92 -10.47
CA LEU A 43 5.23 -11.14 -11.23
C LEU A 43 4.14 -10.25 -10.66
N THR A 44 3.63 -9.31 -11.43
CA THR A 44 2.61 -8.33 -10.99
C THR A 44 1.31 -8.48 -11.75
N VAL A 45 0.20 -8.38 -11.05
CA VAL A 45 -1.16 -8.34 -11.60
C VAL A 45 -1.93 -7.19 -10.99
N PHE A 46 -2.62 -6.41 -11.83
CA PHE A 46 -3.56 -5.38 -11.41
C PHE A 46 -4.96 -5.96 -11.28
N PHE A 47 -5.76 -5.45 -10.33
CA PHE A 47 -7.11 -5.95 -10.08
C PHE A 47 -8.02 -4.87 -9.47
N ASP A 48 -9.33 -5.13 -9.46
CA ASP A 48 -10.30 -4.23 -8.82
C ASP A 48 -10.26 -4.39 -7.29
N ALA A 49 -10.15 -3.28 -6.58
CA ALA A 49 -10.02 -3.23 -5.13
C ALA A 49 -11.27 -3.71 -4.36
N GLU A 50 -12.38 -3.99 -5.04
CA GLU A 50 -13.61 -4.49 -4.41
C GLU A 50 -13.55 -5.99 -4.08
N SER A 51 -12.52 -6.71 -4.58
CA SER A 51 -12.32 -8.14 -4.29
C SER A 51 -11.77 -8.30 -2.86
N GLU A 52 -12.49 -9.04 -2.01
CA GLU A 52 -12.01 -9.49 -0.70
C GLU A 52 -11.23 -10.80 -0.89
N ILE A 53 -9.91 -10.72 -0.89
CA ILE A 53 -9.02 -11.86 -1.10
C ILE A 53 -7.99 -11.91 0.02
N ASP A 54 -7.81 -13.09 0.62
CA ASP A 54 -6.74 -13.33 1.61
C ASP A 54 -5.45 -13.71 0.89
N PHE A 55 -4.64 -12.70 0.60
CA PHE A 55 -3.34 -12.90 -0.07
C PHE A 55 -2.28 -13.56 0.83
N GLU A 56 -2.43 -13.52 2.15
CA GLU A 56 -1.51 -14.19 3.07
C GLU A 56 -1.68 -15.72 2.98
N GLU A 57 -2.92 -16.21 2.94
CA GLU A 57 -3.22 -17.63 2.73
C GLU A 57 -2.77 -18.09 1.34
N ILE A 58 -3.01 -17.28 0.32
CA ILE A 58 -2.63 -17.60 -1.06
C ILE A 58 -1.12 -17.79 -1.20
N ILE A 59 -0.30 -16.84 -0.71
CA ILE A 59 1.15 -16.96 -0.86
C ILE A 59 1.73 -18.13 -0.06
N GLN A 60 1.13 -18.47 1.07
CA GLN A 60 1.52 -19.64 1.84
C GLN A 60 1.27 -20.92 1.02
N SER A 61 0.05 -21.11 0.50
CA SER A 61 -0.32 -22.27 -0.34
C SER A 61 0.55 -22.37 -1.58
N LEU A 62 0.80 -21.25 -2.28
CA LEU A 62 1.66 -21.23 -3.48
C LEU A 62 3.09 -21.67 -3.17
N ASN A 63 3.67 -21.25 -2.04
CA ASN A 63 5.01 -21.66 -1.64
C ASN A 63 5.08 -23.16 -1.30
N GLU A 64 4.04 -23.71 -0.65
CA GLU A 64 3.95 -25.13 -0.29
C GLU A 64 3.72 -26.00 -1.53
N ASP A 65 2.72 -25.68 -2.36
CA ASP A 65 2.30 -26.50 -3.50
C ASP A 65 3.33 -26.52 -4.64
N PHE A 66 4.01 -25.41 -4.87
CA PHE A 66 4.97 -25.26 -5.97
C PHE A 66 6.43 -25.21 -5.51
N TYR A 67 6.70 -25.47 -4.23
CA TYR A 67 8.06 -25.42 -3.64
C TYR A 67 8.77 -24.11 -3.96
N LEU A 68 8.04 -22.98 -3.91
CA LEU A 68 8.58 -21.66 -4.19
C LEU A 68 9.17 -21.04 -2.93
N THR A 69 10.10 -20.12 -3.12
CA THR A 69 10.53 -19.19 -2.08
C THR A 69 10.19 -17.79 -2.59
N ALA A 70 8.98 -17.37 -2.29
CA ALA A 70 8.43 -16.10 -2.73
C ALA A 70 7.67 -15.40 -1.62
N ILE A 71 7.56 -14.07 -1.73
CA ILE A 71 6.69 -13.25 -0.91
C ILE A 71 5.68 -12.54 -1.79
N LEU A 72 4.56 -12.11 -1.23
CA LEU A 72 3.56 -11.32 -1.92
C LEU A 72 3.49 -9.91 -1.32
N PHE A 73 3.61 -8.92 -2.20
CA PHE A 73 3.35 -7.51 -1.87
C PHE A 73 1.98 -7.11 -2.44
N GLU A 74 1.15 -6.45 -1.62
CA GLU A 74 -0.12 -5.85 -2.04
C GLU A 74 -0.06 -4.33 -1.90
N SER A 75 -0.39 -3.62 -2.98
CA SER A 75 -0.51 -2.16 -2.97
C SER A 75 -1.78 -1.72 -2.22
N GLY A 76 -1.79 -0.47 -1.74
CA GLY A 76 -3.03 0.23 -1.47
C GLY A 76 -3.83 0.50 -2.74
N ILE A 77 -5.02 1.11 -2.60
CA ILE A 77 -5.79 1.58 -3.76
C ILE A 77 -4.98 2.65 -4.47
N LEU A 78 -4.70 2.42 -5.75
CA LEU A 78 -3.89 3.33 -6.55
C LEU A 78 -4.57 4.69 -6.72
N TYR A 79 -3.84 5.73 -6.39
CA TYR A 79 -4.25 7.10 -6.65
C TYR A 79 -4.07 7.42 -8.14
N SER A 80 -5.01 8.14 -8.72
CA SER A 80 -4.99 8.46 -10.16
C SER A 80 -3.75 9.25 -10.62
N GLY A 81 -3.10 9.97 -9.70
CA GLY A 81 -1.83 10.65 -9.94
C GLY A 81 -0.58 9.82 -9.71
N THR A 82 -0.72 8.53 -9.35
CA THR A 82 0.42 7.62 -9.14
C THR A 82 0.90 7.05 -10.47
N ASN A 83 2.19 7.21 -10.76
CA ASN A 83 2.81 6.58 -11.93
C ASN A 83 3.01 5.08 -11.65
N LYS A 84 2.19 4.23 -12.28
CA LYS A 84 2.23 2.79 -12.08
C LYS A 84 3.60 2.18 -12.40
N ASN A 85 4.20 2.57 -13.51
CA ASN A 85 5.50 2.03 -13.93
C ASN A 85 6.61 2.39 -12.94
N GLU A 86 6.61 3.62 -12.42
CA GLU A 86 7.54 4.06 -11.38
C GLU A 86 7.34 3.26 -10.09
N TYR A 87 6.08 3.01 -9.71
CA TYR A 87 5.79 2.22 -8.52
C TYR A 87 6.26 0.76 -8.67
N LEU A 88 5.98 0.11 -9.83
CA LEU A 88 6.46 -1.24 -10.09
C LEU A 88 7.99 -1.33 -10.11
N SER A 89 8.66 -0.36 -10.72
CA SER A 89 10.13 -0.27 -10.71
C SER A 89 10.66 -0.13 -9.28
N TYR A 90 10.02 0.69 -8.47
CA TYR A 90 10.39 0.85 -7.06
C TYR A 90 10.29 -0.45 -6.26
N ILE A 91 9.22 -1.25 -6.46
CA ILE A 91 9.08 -2.56 -5.81
C ILE A 91 10.17 -3.53 -6.28
N ALA A 92 10.44 -3.58 -7.59
CA ALA A 92 11.48 -4.43 -8.15
C ALA A 92 12.89 -4.06 -7.64
N GLU A 93 13.23 -2.78 -7.58
CA GLU A 93 14.50 -2.28 -7.05
C GLU A 93 14.70 -2.61 -5.57
N ASN A 94 13.63 -2.66 -4.78
CA ASN A 94 13.68 -2.96 -3.35
C ASN A 94 13.37 -4.42 -3.02
N LYS A 95 13.28 -5.31 -4.01
CA LYS A 95 12.91 -6.72 -3.81
C LYS A 95 13.76 -7.43 -2.74
N ASN A 96 15.07 -7.18 -2.71
CA ASN A 96 15.96 -7.83 -1.74
C ASN A 96 15.63 -7.39 -0.31
N LYS A 97 15.39 -6.10 -0.08
CA LYS A 97 14.95 -5.60 1.23
C LYS A 97 13.62 -6.17 1.66
N LEU A 98 12.69 -6.35 0.70
CA LEU A 98 11.38 -6.95 0.95
C LEU A 98 11.53 -8.43 1.34
N LEU A 99 12.39 -9.18 0.65
CA LEU A 99 12.71 -10.58 0.97
C LEU A 99 13.39 -10.74 2.33
N GLU A 100 14.21 -9.77 2.75
CA GLU A 100 14.89 -9.75 4.06
C GLU A 100 13.94 -9.51 5.23
N THR A 101 12.70 -9.07 5.01
CA THR A 101 11.71 -8.85 6.08
C THR A 101 11.23 -10.13 6.74
N ASN A 102 11.48 -11.29 6.15
CA ASN A 102 10.98 -12.62 6.56
C ASN A 102 9.44 -12.68 6.68
N LYS A 103 8.73 -11.84 5.95
CA LYS A 103 7.27 -11.84 5.84
C LYS A 103 6.87 -12.49 4.53
N LEU A 104 5.88 -13.40 4.57
CA LEU A 104 5.29 -13.98 3.36
C LEU A 104 4.38 -12.97 2.65
N TYR A 105 3.64 -12.18 3.42
CA TYR A 105 2.75 -11.14 2.92
C TYR A 105 3.15 -9.77 3.47
N ILE A 106 3.17 -8.76 2.58
CA ILE A 106 3.52 -7.37 2.88
C ILE A 106 2.46 -6.46 2.27
N ALA A 107 1.71 -5.75 3.10
CA ALA A 107 0.84 -4.67 2.64
C ALA A 107 1.63 -3.36 2.43
N GLU A 108 1.16 -2.46 1.57
CA GLU A 108 1.77 -1.15 1.33
C GLU A 108 2.13 -0.39 2.62
N ALA A 109 1.25 -0.42 3.61
CA ALA A 109 1.48 0.22 4.90
C ALA A 109 2.68 -0.35 5.69
N ASP A 110 3.09 -1.60 5.42
CA ASP A 110 4.23 -2.22 6.07
C ASP A 110 5.57 -1.69 5.56
N LEU A 111 5.60 -1.13 4.33
CA LEU A 111 6.78 -0.46 3.78
C LEU A 111 7.30 0.64 4.72
N ILE A 112 6.38 1.35 5.40
CA ILE A 112 6.71 2.37 6.39
C ILE A 112 7.46 1.76 7.58
N LYS A 113 6.98 0.62 8.10
CA LYS A 113 7.59 -0.08 9.23
C LYS A 113 8.97 -0.63 8.90
N PHE A 114 9.16 -1.10 7.67
CA PHE A 114 10.44 -1.64 7.19
C PHE A 114 11.40 -0.55 6.69
N LYS A 115 11.01 0.73 6.75
CA LYS A 115 11.76 1.88 6.23
C LYS A 115 12.08 1.76 4.73
N ILE A 116 11.20 1.09 4.00
CA ILE A 116 11.21 0.98 2.54
C ILE A 116 10.21 2.02 2.02
N ILE A 117 10.60 3.30 2.05
CA ILE A 117 9.72 4.43 1.76
C ILE A 117 10.30 5.25 0.61
N SER A 118 9.45 5.65 -0.32
CA SER A 118 9.77 6.61 -1.38
C SER A 118 8.62 7.57 -1.60
N ASN A 119 8.89 8.63 -2.36
CA ASN A 119 7.86 9.61 -2.72
C ASN A 119 6.67 8.98 -3.44
N ILE A 120 6.88 7.93 -4.26
CA ILE A 120 5.79 7.25 -4.96
C ILE A 120 4.84 6.54 -4.00
N VAL A 121 5.37 5.87 -2.97
CA VAL A 121 4.59 5.22 -1.91
C VAL A 121 3.83 6.26 -1.09
N ILE A 122 4.52 7.32 -0.64
CA ILE A 122 3.92 8.41 0.15
C ILE A 122 2.80 9.08 -0.65
N LYS A 123 3.02 9.35 -1.94
CA LYS A 123 2.02 9.95 -2.83
C LYS A 123 0.81 9.04 -2.99
N ASN A 124 1.00 7.73 -3.10
CA ASN A 124 -0.12 6.78 -3.18
C ASN A 124 -0.93 6.72 -1.88
N ILE A 125 -0.28 6.81 -0.72
CA ILE A 125 -0.94 6.81 0.59
C ILE A 125 -1.68 8.12 0.84
N LEU A 126 -1.03 9.27 0.62
CA LEU A 126 -1.60 10.58 0.90
C LEU A 126 -2.53 11.10 -0.19
N LYS A 127 -2.45 10.54 -1.41
CA LYS A 127 -3.29 10.90 -2.56
C LYS A 127 -3.21 12.40 -2.87
N GLU A 128 -4.37 13.10 -2.98
CA GLU A 128 -4.44 14.54 -3.22
C GLU A 128 -3.79 15.39 -2.13
N TYR A 129 -3.57 14.83 -0.94
CA TYR A 129 -2.93 15.56 0.18
C TYR A 129 -1.40 15.50 0.16
N TYR A 130 -0.80 14.82 -0.84
CA TYR A 130 0.66 14.70 -0.93
C TYR A 130 1.36 16.07 -0.97
N GLU A 131 0.79 17.06 -1.64
CA GLU A 131 1.31 18.43 -1.70
C GLU A 131 0.47 19.45 -0.88
N ASP A 132 -0.56 19.01 -0.17
CA ASP A 132 -1.40 19.86 0.65
C ASP A 132 -0.79 20.09 2.03
N TYR A 133 0.10 21.09 2.11
CA TYR A 133 0.75 21.48 3.37
C TYR A 133 -0.25 21.91 4.45
N GLN A 134 -1.38 22.51 4.07
CA GLN A 134 -2.40 22.94 5.04
C GLN A 134 -3.06 21.71 5.69
N MET A 135 -3.45 20.73 4.89
CA MET A 135 -4.03 19.49 5.42
C MET A 135 -3.01 18.70 6.25
N LYS A 136 -1.78 18.57 5.77
CA LYS A 136 -0.70 17.93 6.55
C LYS A 136 -0.49 18.58 7.90
N ASN A 137 -0.49 19.91 7.97
CA ASN A 137 -0.37 20.64 9.24
C ASN A 137 -1.55 20.36 10.19
N VAL A 138 -2.78 20.30 9.67
CA VAL A 138 -3.96 19.96 10.48
C VAL A 138 -3.84 18.55 11.04
N ILE A 139 -3.50 17.57 10.20
CA ILE A 139 -3.34 16.15 10.61
C ILE A 139 -2.21 16.03 11.63
N LYS A 140 -1.04 16.62 11.35
CA LYS A 140 0.09 16.58 12.26
C LYS A 140 -0.24 17.17 13.62
N THR A 141 -0.85 18.36 13.65
CA THR A 141 -1.25 19.02 14.92
C THR A 141 -2.26 18.17 15.70
N TYR A 142 -3.21 17.53 15.01
CA TYR A 142 -4.15 16.61 15.65
C TYR A 142 -3.45 15.41 16.29
N LEU A 143 -2.50 14.79 15.60
CA LEU A 143 -1.72 13.67 16.11
C LEU A 143 -0.80 14.09 17.27
N ASP A 144 -0.13 15.24 17.16
CA ASP A 144 0.72 15.85 18.22
C ASP A 144 -0.09 16.21 19.49
N CYS A 145 -1.40 16.43 19.35
CA CYS A 145 -2.32 16.62 20.45
C CYS A 145 -2.94 15.31 20.98
N ASN A 146 -2.31 14.16 20.75
CA ASN A 146 -2.83 12.84 21.12
C ASN A 146 -4.27 12.61 20.62
N MET A 147 -4.55 13.02 19.39
CA MET A 147 -5.86 12.90 18.74
C MET A 147 -6.99 13.68 19.47
N ASN A 148 -6.65 14.70 20.24
CA ASN A 148 -7.62 15.57 20.90
C ASN A 148 -8.01 16.75 19.99
N ILE A 149 -9.22 16.67 19.43
CA ILE A 149 -9.75 17.66 18.48
C ILE A 149 -9.80 19.08 19.08
N SER A 150 -10.19 19.23 20.36
CA SER A 150 -10.31 20.55 20.98
C SER A 150 -8.96 21.22 21.18
N GLN A 151 -7.94 20.47 21.59
CA GLN A 151 -6.58 20.98 21.71
C GLN A 151 -5.98 21.31 20.33
N ALA A 152 -6.18 20.46 19.33
CA ALA A 152 -5.72 20.71 17.98
C ALA A 152 -6.38 21.97 17.39
N ALA A 153 -7.69 22.13 17.57
CA ALA A 153 -8.44 23.31 17.12
C ALA A 153 -7.91 24.62 17.74
N SER A 154 -7.64 24.59 19.05
CA SER A 154 -7.03 25.75 19.75
C SER A 154 -5.65 26.10 19.16
N LYS A 155 -4.76 25.10 18.97
CA LYS A 155 -3.43 25.32 18.39
C LYS A 155 -3.47 25.81 16.94
N LEU A 156 -4.48 25.38 16.17
CA LEU A 156 -4.65 25.75 14.76
C LEU A 156 -5.44 27.06 14.58
N TYR A 157 -5.94 27.66 15.67
CA TYR A 157 -6.85 28.81 15.63
C TYR A 157 -8.08 28.53 14.74
N MET A 158 -8.61 27.31 14.80
CA MET A 158 -9.77 26.85 14.02
C MET A 158 -10.91 26.44 14.94
N HIS A 159 -12.16 26.51 14.44
CA HIS A 159 -13.29 25.93 15.15
C HIS A 159 -13.16 24.39 15.17
N ARG A 160 -13.52 23.74 16.29
CA ARG A 160 -13.41 22.29 16.46
C ARG A 160 -14.09 21.49 15.35
N ASN A 161 -15.24 21.95 14.87
CA ASN A 161 -15.97 21.28 13.79
C ASN A 161 -15.21 21.36 12.45
N THR A 162 -14.48 22.44 12.21
CA THR A 162 -13.63 22.59 11.01
C THR A 162 -12.50 21.57 11.03
N VAL A 163 -11.85 21.40 12.18
CA VAL A 163 -10.78 20.37 12.33
C VAL A 163 -11.36 18.97 12.16
N MET A 164 -12.50 18.67 12.80
CA MET A 164 -13.17 17.39 12.67
C MET A 164 -13.52 17.06 11.22
N ASN A 165 -14.15 18.00 10.51
CA ASN A 165 -14.53 17.81 9.09
C ASN A 165 -13.31 17.57 8.19
N LYS A 166 -12.19 18.28 8.46
CA LYS A 166 -10.92 18.05 7.72
C LYS A 166 -10.36 16.64 7.97
N ILE A 167 -10.38 16.17 9.22
CA ILE A 167 -9.96 14.82 9.60
C ILE A 167 -10.84 13.76 8.92
N ASP A 168 -12.16 13.93 8.99
CA ASP A 168 -13.11 12.98 8.40
C ASP A 168 -12.96 12.93 6.86
N LYS A 169 -12.75 14.08 6.22
CA LYS A 169 -12.47 14.16 4.78
C LYS A 169 -11.16 13.46 4.42
N PHE A 170 -10.11 13.63 5.22
CA PHE A 170 -8.83 12.94 5.02
C PHE A 170 -9.01 11.42 5.11
N ILE A 171 -9.71 10.94 6.14
CA ILE A 171 -9.99 9.51 6.33
C ILE A 171 -10.78 8.94 5.15
N LEU A 172 -11.83 9.64 4.72
CA LEU A 172 -12.67 9.21 3.60
C LEU A 172 -11.87 9.06 2.29
N ASN A 173 -11.01 10.03 2.01
CA ASN A 173 -10.30 10.10 0.74
C ASN A 173 -9.08 9.18 0.71
N THR A 174 -8.33 9.06 1.82
CA THR A 174 -7.14 8.21 1.88
C THR A 174 -7.44 6.77 2.23
N GLY A 175 -8.52 6.53 3.00
CA GLY A 175 -8.82 5.23 3.62
C GLY A 175 -8.06 4.97 4.93
N TYR A 176 -7.17 5.88 5.35
CA TYR A 176 -6.42 5.76 6.60
C TYR A 176 -7.16 6.43 7.76
N ASP A 177 -7.85 5.62 8.57
CA ASP A 177 -8.51 6.10 9.79
C ASP A 177 -7.49 6.47 10.87
N ILE A 178 -7.06 7.72 10.87
CA ILE A 178 -6.06 8.26 11.81
C ILE A 178 -6.56 8.39 13.26
N LYS A 179 -7.80 8.01 13.54
CA LYS A 179 -8.33 7.82 14.91
C LYS A 179 -7.88 6.48 15.50
N LYS A 180 -7.34 5.57 14.66
CA LYS A 180 -6.76 4.29 15.05
C LYS A 180 -5.24 4.39 15.11
N PHE A 181 -4.64 3.95 16.20
CA PHE A 181 -3.19 4.05 16.45
C PHE A 181 -2.32 3.54 15.29
N LYS A 182 -2.63 2.36 14.73
CA LYS A 182 -1.86 1.78 13.62
C LYS A 182 -1.79 2.72 12.41
N ASN A 183 -2.91 3.32 12.02
CA ASN A 183 -2.96 4.25 10.89
C ASN A 183 -2.37 5.63 11.25
N ALA A 184 -2.60 6.10 12.47
CA ALA A 184 -2.00 7.33 12.99
C ALA A 184 -0.46 7.25 12.93
N PHE A 185 0.11 6.11 13.35
CA PHE A 185 1.55 5.86 13.28
C PHE A 185 2.08 5.94 11.84
N ILE A 186 1.41 5.29 10.89
CA ILE A 186 1.79 5.29 9.46
C ILE A 186 1.79 6.73 8.93
N ILE A 187 0.67 7.44 9.12
CA ILE A 187 0.51 8.80 8.60
C ILE A 187 1.49 9.76 9.25
N TYR A 188 1.71 9.67 10.57
CA TYR A 188 2.66 10.53 11.30
C TYR A 188 4.10 10.44 10.76
N HIS A 189 4.51 9.28 10.22
CA HIS A 189 5.86 9.06 9.69
C HIS A 189 6.06 9.60 8.26
N ILE A 190 5.00 9.94 7.56
CA ILE A 190 5.08 10.35 6.15
C ILE A 190 4.60 11.79 5.87
N ILE A 191 4.16 12.53 6.89
CA ILE A 191 3.72 13.92 6.76
C ILE A 191 4.72 14.93 7.31
#